data_8c9ebac5d099ba6e8398490608d02947
#
_entry.id   8c9ebac5d099ba6e8398490608d02947
#
_cell.length_a   1.000
_cell.length_b   1.000
_cell.length_c   1.000
_cell.angle_alpha   90.00
_cell.angle_beta   90.00
_cell.angle_gamma   90.00
#
_symmetry.space_group_name_H-M   'P 1'
#
loop_
_entity.id
_entity.type
_entity.pdbx_description
1 polymer ?
#
loop_
_entity_poly.entity_id
_entity_poly.type
_entity_poly.pdbx_seq_one_letter_code
_entity_poly.pdbx_strand_id
1 'polypeptide(L)'
;MSSSPDVLVVGAGLAGLSCARQLHEKGVSIQILEASDGIGGRVRTDHLHGFLLDRGFQVLFTAYPEAQRLLNYPLLDLRSFAHGALSWFAGGMNKLVDPWRTPGSWKDALQSDFGSLTDKLRIARLRRRLRNSSTDEIFCRPDRPTKDALQSEGFSKEIIHRFFRPLLGGILLDGKLNASSRMFEFVFKMLSEGSVCVPSHGMGAIPIQLAEKLPAGSIRLNARVDALHENELTLAGGESLRARALVIAADGLSAAHLVGEVEPASRSVTCFYYSAQEPPVPLPILILNGDGAGPVNNFCVISQIAPSYAPQGKHLISVTVLGTQALTDVQLGGFIIAQMKNWFGKVASSWQLLRSYRIAHAQPQQLPGALEPPQRPIRIRPGIYVCGDHRANASINGALVSGTRAAEAVYSDLSR
;
A
#
# COMPACT_ATOMS: atom_id res chain seq x y z
N MET A 1 -28.97 -16.47 25.30
CA MET A 1 -27.85 -15.62 25.70
C MET A 1 -26.73 -15.90 24.72
N SER A 2 -26.32 -14.95 23.90
CA SER A 2 -25.16 -15.11 23.02
C SER A 2 -23.93 -15.24 23.92
N SER A 3 -23.21 -16.37 23.85
CA SER A 3 -21.94 -16.54 24.54
C SER A 3 -20.98 -15.44 24.13
N SER A 4 -20.26 -14.85 25.08
CA SER A 4 -19.19 -13.88 24.77
C SER A 4 -18.18 -14.54 23.81
N PRO A 5 -17.66 -13.80 22.81
CA PRO A 5 -16.67 -14.35 21.90
C PRO A 5 -15.36 -14.70 22.64
N ASP A 6 -14.65 -15.72 22.18
CA ASP A 6 -13.33 -16.06 22.73
C ASP A 6 -12.32 -14.97 22.48
N VAL A 7 -12.43 -14.30 21.31
CA VAL A 7 -11.47 -13.27 20.87
C VAL A 7 -12.21 -12.02 20.37
N LEU A 8 -11.80 -10.85 20.90
CA LEU A 8 -12.15 -9.56 20.33
C LEU A 8 -10.98 -9.04 19.49
N VAL A 9 -11.29 -8.62 18.25
CA VAL A 9 -10.31 -8.02 17.33
C VAL A 9 -10.67 -6.54 17.13
N VAL A 10 -9.77 -5.63 17.45
CA VAL A 10 -9.98 -4.19 17.32
C VAL A 10 -9.40 -3.71 15.98
N GLY A 11 -10.28 -3.36 15.05
CA GLY A 11 -9.99 -2.91 13.70
C GLY A 11 -10.26 -3.97 12.62
N ALA A 12 -11.04 -3.57 11.62
CA ALA A 12 -11.37 -4.37 10.43
C ALA A 12 -10.49 -4.02 9.21
N GLY A 13 -9.22 -3.63 9.44
CA GLY A 13 -8.21 -3.53 8.39
C GLY A 13 -7.72 -4.91 7.95
N LEU A 14 -6.82 -4.98 6.96
CA LEU A 14 -6.33 -6.25 6.41
C LEU A 14 -5.70 -7.17 7.49
N ALA A 15 -5.00 -6.61 8.47
CA ALA A 15 -4.40 -7.39 9.56
C ALA A 15 -5.48 -8.01 10.46
N GLY A 16 -6.49 -7.23 10.87
CA GLY A 16 -7.58 -7.71 11.70
C GLY A 16 -8.45 -8.75 11.00
N LEU A 17 -8.79 -8.50 9.73
CA LEU A 17 -9.56 -9.45 8.91
C LEU A 17 -8.80 -10.76 8.67
N SER A 18 -7.48 -10.68 8.39
CA SER A 18 -6.62 -11.86 8.25
C SER A 18 -6.56 -12.67 9.54
N CYS A 19 -6.35 -11.99 10.68
CA CYS A 19 -6.32 -12.63 12.00
C CYS A 19 -7.65 -13.31 12.33
N ALA A 20 -8.75 -12.59 12.22
CA ALA A 20 -10.09 -13.08 12.53
C ALA A 20 -10.47 -14.29 11.67
N ARG A 21 -10.20 -14.22 10.36
CA ARG A 21 -10.47 -15.33 9.44
C ARG A 21 -9.73 -16.60 9.84
N GLN A 22 -8.44 -16.50 10.15
CA GLN A 22 -7.66 -17.69 10.52
C GLN A 22 -8.05 -18.27 11.88
N LEU A 23 -8.44 -17.42 12.84
CA LEU A 23 -9.00 -17.89 14.11
C LEU A 23 -10.35 -18.62 13.89
N HIS A 24 -11.21 -18.04 13.05
CA HIS A 24 -12.48 -18.68 12.70
C HIS A 24 -12.29 -20.03 12.00
N GLU A 25 -11.37 -20.12 11.04
CA GLU A 25 -11.01 -21.38 10.36
C GLU A 25 -10.50 -22.47 11.34
N LYS A 26 -9.99 -22.07 12.51
CA LYS A 26 -9.56 -22.94 13.61
C LYS A 26 -10.67 -23.20 14.66
N GLY A 27 -11.90 -22.75 14.43
CA GLY A 27 -13.05 -22.96 15.31
C GLY A 27 -13.13 -22.01 16.51
N VAL A 28 -12.33 -20.94 16.55
CA VAL A 28 -12.35 -19.92 17.62
C VAL A 28 -13.47 -18.93 17.35
N SER A 29 -14.32 -18.64 18.36
CA SER A 29 -15.35 -17.62 18.24
C SER A 29 -14.74 -16.20 18.30
N ILE A 30 -15.09 -15.37 17.30
CA ILE A 30 -14.48 -14.02 17.16
C ILE A 30 -15.55 -12.94 17.01
N GLN A 31 -15.23 -11.73 17.47
CA GLN A 31 -15.92 -10.51 17.10
C GLN A 31 -14.91 -9.42 16.75
N ILE A 32 -15.14 -8.73 15.62
CA ILE A 32 -14.34 -7.58 15.19
C ILE A 32 -15.08 -6.29 15.57
N LEU A 33 -14.36 -5.35 16.15
CA LEU A 33 -14.83 -4.00 16.51
C LEU A 33 -14.16 -3.00 15.57
N GLU A 34 -14.93 -2.38 14.68
CA GLU A 34 -14.42 -1.40 13.71
C GLU A 34 -14.98 -0.01 14.04
N ALA A 35 -14.09 0.97 14.16
CA ALA A 35 -14.44 2.33 14.54
C ALA A 35 -15.22 3.09 13.47
N SER A 36 -15.00 2.75 12.20
CA SER A 36 -15.60 3.44 11.05
C SER A 36 -16.90 2.77 10.57
N ASP A 37 -17.45 3.35 9.51
CA ASP A 37 -18.67 2.91 8.81
C ASP A 37 -18.46 1.74 7.83
N GLY A 38 -17.23 1.20 7.75
CA GLY A 38 -16.93 0.11 6.82
C GLY A 38 -15.57 -0.52 7.06
N ILE A 39 -15.40 -1.73 6.53
CA ILE A 39 -14.19 -2.55 6.64
C ILE A 39 -13.08 -2.07 5.69
N GLY A 40 -11.84 -2.55 5.91
CA GLY A 40 -10.70 -2.36 5.04
C GLY A 40 -9.64 -1.38 5.58
N GLY A 41 -10.00 -0.54 6.54
CA GLY A 41 -9.09 0.46 7.11
C GLY A 41 -8.58 1.42 6.02
N ARG A 42 -7.29 1.37 5.69
CA ARG A 42 -6.68 2.17 4.61
C ARG A 42 -6.99 1.64 3.21
N VAL A 43 -7.40 0.37 3.08
CA VAL A 43 -7.70 -0.28 1.79
C VAL A 43 -9.22 -0.24 1.58
N ARG A 44 -9.72 0.92 1.15
CA ARG A 44 -11.15 1.17 0.88
C ARG A 44 -11.32 1.87 -0.45
N THR A 45 -12.49 1.65 -1.08
CA THR A 45 -12.90 2.28 -2.33
C THR A 45 -14.23 2.99 -2.12
N ASP A 46 -14.30 4.28 -2.48
CA ASP A 46 -15.53 5.06 -2.47
C ASP A 46 -16.15 5.09 -3.87
N HIS A 47 -17.48 5.11 -3.92
CA HIS A 47 -18.23 5.23 -5.16
C HIS A 47 -18.73 6.69 -5.31
N LEU A 48 -18.37 7.34 -6.41
CA LEU A 48 -18.75 8.73 -6.67
C LEU A 48 -19.14 8.92 -8.15
N HIS A 49 -20.40 9.21 -8.43
CA HIS A 49 -20.90 9.47 -9.80
C HIS A 49 -20.50 8.39 -10.83
N GLY A 50 -20.49 7.11 -10.41
CA GLY A 50 -20.09 5.99 -11.25
C GLY A 50 -18.58 5.73 -11.33
N PHE A 51 -17.75 6.53 -10.67
CA PHE A 51 -16.32 6.29 -10.51
C PHE A 51 -16.03 5.48 -9.25
N LEU A 52 -14.95 4.67 -9.31
CA LEU A 52 -14.37 3.99 -8.15
C LEU A 52 -13.13 4.78 -7.71
N LEU A 53 -13.17 5.31 -6.50
CA LEU A 53 -12.08 6.12 -5.94
C LEU A 53 -11.46 5.38 -4.74
N ASP A 54 -10.30 4.78 -4.93
CA ASP A 54 -9.56 4.20 -3.81
C ASP A 54 -9.09 5.31 -2.87
N ARG A 55 -9.13 5.06 -1.55
CA ARG A 55 -8.69 6.04 -0.56
C ARG A 55 -7.17 6.17 -0.55
N GLY A 56 -6.66 6.90 -1.54
CA GLY A 56 -5.26 6.99 -1.92
C GLY A 56 -4.87 5.98 -3.01
N PHE A 57 -3.87 6.34 -3.83
CA PHE A 57 -3.36 5.44 -4.87
C PHE A 57 -2.68 4.22 -4.25
N GLN A 58 -3.20 3.04 -4.52
CA GLN A 58 -2.74 1.78 -4.00
C GLN A 58 -2.67 0.73 -5.11
N VAL A 59 -1.83 -0.27 -4.95
CA VAL A 59 -1.69 -1.40 -5.86
C VAL A 59 -1.43 -2.70 -5.10
N LEU A 60 -1.79 -3.82 -5.70
CA LEU A 60 -1.46 -5.15 -5.23
C LEU A 60 -0.31 -5.72 -6.08
N PHE A 61 0.78 -6.14 -5.44
CA PHE A 61 1.80 -6.95 -6.11
C PHE A 61 1.39 -8.41 -6.07
N THR A 62 1.20 -9.03 -7.24
CA THR A 62 0.75 -10.43 -7.30
C THR A 62 1.76 -11.42 -6.74
N ALA A 63 3.02 -11.01 -6.58
CA ALA A 63 4.08 -11.80 -5.93
C ALA A 63 4.07 -11.75 -4.40
N TYR A 64 3.18 -11.01 -3.77
CA TYR A 64 3.06 -11.00 -2.31
C TYR A 64 2.69 -12.40 -1.76
N PRO A 65 3.58 -13.09 -1.03
CA PRO A 65 3.35 -14.49 -0.67
C PRO A 65 2.09 -14.70 0.17
N GLU A 66 1.87 -13.84 1.16
CA GLU A 66 0.72 -13.98 2.04
C GLU A 66 -0.59 -13.59 1.35
N ALA A 67 -0.55 -12.63 0.41
CA ALA A 67 -1.71 -12.31 -0.42
C ALA A 67 -2.08 -13.49 -1.34
N GLN A 68 -1.09 -14.19 -1.93
CA GLN A 68 -1.35 -15.41 -2.72
C GLN A 68 -2.00 -16.52 -1.89
N ARG A 69 -1.62 -16.64 -0.61
CA ARG A 69 -2.17 -17.65 0.29
C ARG A 69 -3.60 -17.35 0.72
N LEU A 70 -3.93 -16.08 0.98
CA LEU A 70 -5.19 -15.67 1.59
C LEU A 70 -6.25 -15.22 0.57
N LEU A 71 -5.83 -14.71 -0.60
CA LEU A 71 -6.74 -14.11 -1.57
C LEU A 71 -6.97 -15.01 -2.78
N ASN A 72 -8.17 -15.00 -3.27
CA ASN A 72 -8.54 -15.64 -4.54
C ASN A 72 -8.41 -14.60 -5.67
N TYR A 73 -7.27 -14.57 -6.36
CA TYR A 73 -6.99 -13.61 -7.43
C TYR A 73 -7.96 -13.67 -8.61
N PRO A 74 -8.39 -14.86 -9.09
CA PRO A 74 -9.44 -14.96 -10.10
C PRO A 74 -10.73 -14.21 -9.74
N LEU A 75 -11.20 -14.32 -8.50
CA LEU A 75 -12.43 -13.63 -8.04
C LEU A 75 -12.22 -12.12 -7.84
N LEU A 76 -10.99 -11.65 -7.65
CA LEU A 76 -10.68 -10.22 -7.59
C LEU A 76 -10.64 -9.58 -8.97
N ASP A 77 -10.63 -10.35 -10.05
CA ASP A 77 -10.53 -9.87 -11.44
C ASP A 77 -9.41 -8.81 -11.58
N LEU A 78 -8.18 -9.23 -11.28
CA LEU A 78 -7.02 -8.34 -11.22
C LEU A 78 -6.66 -7.79 -12.60
N ARG A 79 -6.52 -6.48 -12.70
CA ARG A 79 -6.10 -5.73 -13.90
C ARG A 79 -4.68 -5.23 -13.72
N SER A 80 -3.82 -5.60 -14.66
CA SER A 80 -2.38 -5.34 -14.55
C SER A 80 -1.96 -4.04 -15.21
N PHE A 81 -1.05 -3.34 -14.58
CA PHE A 81 -0.25 -2.31 -15.23
C PHE A 81 0.67 -2.93 -16.28
N ALA A 82 1.01 -2.14 -17.31
CA ALA A 82 2.08 -2.50 -18.24
C ALA A 82 3.42 -2.63 -17.49
N HIS A 83 4.27 -3.55 -17.95
CA HIS A 83 5.57 -3.81 -17.32
C HIS A 83 6.58 -2.73 -17.72
N GLY A 84 6.69 -1.72 -16.92
CA GLY A 84 7.55 -0.57 -17.12
C GLY A 84 6.98 0.68 -16.48
N ALA A 85 7.50 1.84 -16.89
CA ALA A 85 7.02 3.14 -16.49
C ALA A 85 7.27 4.16 -17.61
N LEU A 86 6.47 5.20 -17.63
CA LEU A 86 6.83 6.45 -18.31
C LEU A 86 7.43 7.39 -17.27
N SER A 87 8.36 8.25 -17.68
CA SER A 87 8.87 9.31 -16.82
C SER A 87 9.02 10.60 -17.61
N TRP A 88 8.54 11.68 -17.02
CA TRP A 88 8.72 13.01 -17.57
C TRP A 88 10.06 13.57 -17.12
N PHE A 89 10.95 13.85 -18.06
CA PHE A 89 12.19 14.58 -17.86
C PHE A 89 12.71 15.15 -19.18
N ALA A 90 13.57 16.16 -19.10
CA ALA A 90 14.14 16.87 -20.25
C ALA A 90 13.08 17.38 -21.24
N GLY A 91 11.93 17.83 -20.71
CA GLY A 91 10.84 18.40 -21.51
C GLY A 91 10.02 17.37 -22.31
N GLY A 92 10.15 16.07 -22.02
CA GLY A 92 9.44 15.03 -22.74
C GLY A 92 9.13 13.78 -21.92
N MET A 93 8.24 12.94 -22.50
CA MET A 93 7.85 11.66 -21.94
C MET A 93 8.79 10.57 -22.44
N ASN A 94 9.51 9.94 -21.53
CA ASN A 94 10.44 8.87 -21.80
C ASN A 94 9.88 7.54 -21.30
N LYS A 95 10.11 6.43 -22.07
CA LYS A 95 9.57 5.12 -21.75
C LYS A 95 10.66 4.18 -21.25
N LEU A 96 10.45 3.59 -20.07
CA LEU A 96 11.22 2.46 -19.57
C LEU A 96 10.36 1.20 -19.64
N VAL A 97 10.85 0.18 -20.33
CA VAL A 97 10.16 -1.12 -20.47
C VAL A 97 10.95 -2.20 -19.75
N ASP A 98 10.25 -3.11 -19.09
CA ASP A 98 10.86 -4.34 -18.56
C ASP A 98 10.98 -5.37 -19.71
N PRO A 99 12.18 -5.59 -20.28
CA PRO A 99 12.35 -6.44 -21.45
C PRO A 99 12.18 -7.93 -21.15
N TRP A 100 12.29 -8.33 -19.88
CA TRP A 100 12.06 -9.72 -19.46
C TRP A 100 10.59 -10.11 -19.46
N ARG A 101 9.71 -9.11 -19.38
CA ARG A 101 8.25 -9.30 -19.26
C ARG A 101 7.48 -8.77 -20.47
N THR A 102 8.16 -8.05 -21.36
CA THR A 102 7.58 -7.53 -22.61
C THR A 102 8.37 -8.09 -23.80
N PRO A 103 7.90 -9.17 -24.43
CA PRO A 103 8.60 -9.78 -25.56
C PRO A 103 8.89 -8.76 -26.66
N GLY A 104 10.10 -8.82 -27.24
CA GLY A 104 10.51 -7.95 -28.34
C GLY A 104 10.98 -6.53 -27.96
N SER A 105 10.86 -6.12 -26.68
CA SER A 105 11.19 -4.76 -26.25
C SER A 105 12.66 -4.52 -25.84
N TRP A 106 13.57 -5.45 -26.12
CA TRP A 106 14.98 -5.32 -25.77
C TRP A 106 15.66 -4.11 -26.40
N LYS A 107 15.30 -3.80 -27.66
CA LYS A 107 15.82 -2.58 -28.34
C LYS A 107 15.36 -1.32 -27.62
N ASP A 108 14.08 -1.21 -27.30
CA ASP A 108 13.51 -0.06 -26.59
C ASP A 108 14.15 0.11 -25.20
N ALA A 109 14.33 -1.00 -24.47
CA ALA A 109 14.98 -0.99 -23.18
C ALA A 109 16.44 -0.53 -23.24
N LEU A 110 17.20 -0.96 -24.26
CA LEU A 110 18.59 -0.57 -24.48
C LEU A 110 18.74 0.88 -24.96
N GLN A 111 17.81 1.38 -25.76
CA GLN A 111 17.83 2.73 -26.34
C GLN A 111 17.18 3.80 -25.43
N SER A 112 16.56 3.41 -24.32
CA SER A 112 15.91 4.35 -23.42
C SER A 112 16.89 5.31 -22.73
N ASP A 113 16.50 6.59 -22.55
CA ASP A 113 17.33 7.65 -21.96
C ASP A 113 17.30 7.68 -20.41
N PHE A 114 16.86 6.60 -19.77
CA PHE A 114 16.76 6.51 -18.32
C PHE A 114 18.08 6.40 -17.56
N GLY A 115 19.14 6.10 -18.24
CA GLY A 115 20.47 5.93 -17.68
C GLY A 115 21.41 5.28 -18.68
N SER A 116 22.63 5.07 -18.26
CA SER A 116 23.68 4.45 -19.07
C SER A 116 23.42 2.95 -19.32
N LEU A 117 24.12 2.36 -20.28
CA LEU A 117 24.11 0.90 -20.49
C LEU A 117 24.57 0.15 -19.22
N THR A 118 25.51 0.74 -18.47
CA THR A 118 25.98 0.19 -17.21
C THR A 118 24.87 0.17 -16.15
N ASP A 119 23.99 1.18 -16.11
CA ASP A 119 22.84 1.19 -15.22
C ASP A 119 21.85 0.07 -15.56
N LYS A 120 21.61 -0.17 -16.84
CA LYS A 120 20.74 -1.26 -17.32
C LYS A 120 21.28 -2.63 -16.94
N LEU A 121 22.60 -2.83 -17.04
CA LEU A 121 23.27 -4.05 -16.58
C LEU A 121 23.18 -4.20 -15.05
N ARG A 122 23.30 -3.12 -14.31
CA ARG A 122 23.12 -3.12 -12.84
C ARG A 122 21.69 -3.50 -12.44
N ILE A 123 20.67 -2.98 -13.13
CA ILE A 123 19.27 -3.39 -12.95
C ILE A 123 19.12 -4.90 -13.18
N ALA A 124 19.70 -5.44 -14.26
CA ALA A 124 19.67 -6.87 -14.56
C ALA A 124 20.32 -7.72 -13.45
N ARG A 125 21.49 -7.27 -12.97
CA ARG A 125 22.22 -7.94 -11.87
C ARG A 125 21.42 -7.88 -10.56
N LEU A 126 20.88 -6.70 -10.20
CA LEU A 126 20.03 -6.51 -9.03
C LEU A 126 18.80 -7.42 -9.09
N ARG A 127 18.09 -7.44 -10.22
CA ARG A 127 16.95 -8.32 -10.45
C ARG A 127 17.30 -9.79 -10.23
N ARG A 128 18.39 -10.27 -10.83
CA ARG A 128 18.84 -11.67 -10.68
C ARG A 128 19.15 -11.99 -9.22
N ARG A 129 19.89 -11.12 -8.52
CA ARG A 129 20.25 -11.30 -7.11
C ARG A 129 18.99 -11.41 -6.23
N LEU A 130 18.04 -10.48 -6.38
CA LEU A 130 16.85 -10.43 -5.54
C LEU A 130 15.86 -11.56 -5.82
N ARG A 131 15.74 -12.00 -7.07
CA ARG A 131 14.92 -13.19 -7.39
C ARG A 131 15.46 -14.46 -6.77
N ASN A 132 16.78 -14.58 -6.65
CA ASN A 132 17.45 -15.75 -6.03
C ASN A 132 17.53 -15.67 -4.50
N SER A 133 17.07 -14.57 -3.89
CA SER A 133 17.04 -14.41 -2.43
C SER A 133 15.66 -14.69 -1.89
N SER A 134 15.54 -15.29 -0.72
CA SER A 134 14.27 -15.35 0.00
C SER A 134 13.89 -13.98 0.59
N THR A 135 12.63 -13.80 0.94
CA THR A 135 12.16 -12.59 1.62
C THR A 135 12.85 -12.44 2.98
N ASP A 136 13.01 -13.53 3.72
CA ASP A 136 13.65 -13.54 5.04
C ASP A 136 15.13 -13.14 4.94
N GLU A 137 15.86 -13.66 3.96
CA GLU A 137 17.23 -13.22 3.69
C GLU A 137 17.32 -11.71 3.44
N ILE A 138 16.39 -11.14 2.66
CA ILE A 138 16.38 -9.71 2.39
C ILE A 138 16.21 -8.91 3.69
N PHE A 139 15.26 -9.31 4.54
CA PHE A 139 15.02 -8.61 5.80
C PHE A 139 16.09 -8.83 6.87
N CYS A 140 16.97 -9.81 6.71
CA CYS A 140 18.13 -10.05 7.59
C CYS A 140 19.42 -9.36 7.11
N ARG A 141 19.44 -8.73 5.93
CA ARG A 141 20.63 -8.02 5.42
C ARG A 141 20.95 -6.78 6.25
N PRO A 142 22.23 -6.30 6.22
CA PRO A 142 22.59 -4.99 6.77
C PRO A 142 21.68 -3.90 6.22
N ASP A 143 21.12 -3.06 7.11
CA ASP A 143 20.15 -2.03 6.74
C ASP A 143 20.84 -0.67 6.62
N ARG A 144 20.41 0.12 5.63
CA ARG A 144 20.89 1.47 5.35
C ARG A 144 19.84 2.25 4.55
N PRO A 145 19.98 3.57 4.39
CA PRO A 145 19.09 4.32 3.51
C PRO A 145 19.10 3.79 2.08
N THR A 146 17.93 3.71 1.44
CA THR A 146 17.76 3.26 0.06
C THR A 146 18.67 4.02 -0.92
N LYS A 147 18.83 5.36 -0.73
CA LYS A 147 19.74 6.18 -1.56
C LYS A 147 21.17 5.67 -1.51
N ASP A 148 21.66 5.31 -0.31
CA ASP A 148 23.03 4.84 -0.12
C ASP A 148 23.22 3.43 -0.70
N ALA A 149 22.17 2.59 -0.60
CA ALA A 149 22.13 1.28 -1.24
C ALA A 149 22.23 1.39 -2.77
N LEU A 150 21.43 2.26 -3.40
CA LEU A 150 21.47 2.49 -4.83
C LEU A 150 22.83 3.03 -5.30
N GLN A 151 23.43 3.98 -4.55
CA GLN A 151 24.76 4.52 -4.86
C GLN A 151 25.84 3.44 -4.74
N SER A 152 25.80 2.60 -3.71
CA SER A 152 26.78 1.51 -3.53
C SER A 152 26.65 0.38 -4.56
N GLU A 153 25.47 0.18 -5.17
CA GLU A 153 25.30 -0.66 -6.36
C GLU A 153 25.89 -0.01 -7.62
N GLY A 154 26.32 1.24 -7.52
CA GLY A 154 26.97 2.00 -8.57
C GLY A 154 26.01 2.71 -9.54
N PHE A 155 24.70 2.74 -9.25
CA PHE A 155 23.75 3.45 -10.11
C PHE A 155 24.12 4.94 -10.29
N SER A 156 23.96 5.45 -11.51
CA SER A 156 24.21 6.85 -11.82
C SER A 156 23.18 7.77 -11.12
N LYS A 157 23.55 9.03 -10.91
CA LYS A 157 22.65 10.04 -10.34
C LYS A 157 21.42 10.23 -11.22
N GLU A 158 21.57 10.12 -12.52
CA GLU A 158 20.52 10.28 -13.52
C GLU A 158 19.41 9.23 -13.33
N ILE A 159 19.75 7.94 -13.28
CA ILE A 159 18.75 6.90 -13.14
C ILE A 159 18.14 6.90 -11.74
N ILE A 160 18.91 7.22 -10.70
CA ILE A 160 18.36 7.40 -9.35
C ILE A 160 17.32 8.52 -9.35
N HIS A 161 17.61 9.65 -9.98
CA HIS A 161 16.72 10.81 -9.98
C HIS A 161 15.51 10.61 -10.89
N ARG A 162 15.72 10.11 -12.11
CA ARG A 162 14.67 10.00 -13.15
C ARG A 162 13.72 8.84 -12.95
N PHE A 163 14.16 7.78 -12.25
CA PHE A 163 13.41 6.54 -12.11
C PHE A 163 13.23 6.11 -10.66
N PHE A 164 14.33 5.76 -9.95
CA PHE A 164 14.21 5.18 -8.62
C PHE A 164 13.53 6.13 -7.61
N ARG A 165 13.89 7.41 -7.63
CA ARG A 165 13.33 8.39 -6.70
C ARG A 165 11.81 8.55 -6.84
N PRO A 166 11.23 8.85 -8.02
CA PRO A 166 9.79 8.98 -8.12
C PRO A 166 9.05 7.65 -7.97
N LEU A 167 9.63 6.52 -8.38
CA LEU A 167 9.04 5.20 -8.21
C LEU A 167 9.00 4.78 -6.74
N LEU A 168 10.17 4.69 -6.12
CA LEU A 168 10.28 4.25 -4.71
C LEU A 168 9.73 5.32 -3.76
N GLY A 169 9.87 6.60 -4.13
CA GLY A 169 9.23 7.71 -3.41
C GLY A 169 7.72 7.55 -3.34
N GLY A 170 7.08 7.13 -4.43
CA GLY A 170 5.64 6.86 -4.46
C GLY A 170 5.24 5.61 -3.67
N ILE A 171 6.05 4.55 -3.71
CA ILE A 171 5.75 3.29 -3.01
C ILE A 171 6.03 3.39 -1.50
N LEU A 172 7.16 4.00 -1.12
CA LEU A 172 7.60 4.10 0.28
C LEU A 172 7.20 5.43 0.93
N LEU A 173 6.53 6.30 0.20
CA LEU A 173 6.13 7.66 0.59
C LEU A 173 7.32 8.50 1.10
N ASP A 174 8.48 8.31 0.47
CA ASP A 174 9.74 8.94 0.86
C ASP A 174 10.54 9.45 -0.36
N GLY A 175 10.27 10.67 -0.79
CA GLY A 175 10.94 11.29 -1.93
C GLY A 175 12.45 11.57 -1.71
N LYS A 176 12.97 11.40 -0.48
CA LYS A 176 14.40 11.51 -0.15
C LYS A 176 15.13 10.18 -0.18
N LEU A 177 14.43 9.07 -0.37
CA LEU A 177 14.96 7.70 -0.36
C LEU A 177 15.74 7.35 0.93
N ASN A 178 15.30 7.85 2.08
CA ASN A 178 15.86 7.53 3.39
C ASN A 178 15.28 6.23 3.98
N ALA A 179 14.19 5.71 3.40
CA ALA A 179 13.61 4.44 3.81
C ALA A 179 14.62 3.30 3.75
N SER A 180 14.40 2.26 4.56
CA SER A 180 15.23 1.06 4.65
C SER A 180 15.53 0.44 3.28
N SER A 181 16.79 0.07 3.05
CA SER A 181 17.22 -0.67 1.86
C SER A 181 16.57 -2.05 1.78
N ARG A 182 16.20 -2.66 2.91
CA ARG A 182 15.47 -3.92 2.96
C ARG A 182 14.08 -3.77 2.33
N MET A 183 13.39 -2.64 2.57
CA MET A 183 12.11 -2.33 1.91
C MET A 183 12.27 -2.11 0.40
N PHE A 184 13.30 -1.38 0.00
CA PHE A 184 13.63 -1.24 -1.42
C PHE A 184 13.86 -2.59 -2.10
N GLU A 185 14.70 -3.45 -1.52
CA GLU A 185 15.00 -4.78 -2.07
C GLU A 185 13.76 -5.67 -2.11
N PHE A 186 12.94 -5.66 -1.06
CA PHE A 186 11.67 -6.39 -1.02
C PHE A 186 10.71 -5.92 -2.13
N VAL A 187 10.49 -4.61 -2.25
CA VAL A 187 9.62 -4.04 -3.29
C VAL A 187 10.14 -4.39 -4.69
N PHE A 188 11.45 -4.26 -4.91
CA PHE A 188 12.04 -4.56 -6.21
C PHE A 188 11.97 -6.06 -6.55
N LYS A 189 12.10 -6.94 -5.56
CA LYS A 189 11.84 -8.38 -5.72
C LYS A 189 10.39 -8.61 -6.15
N MET A 190 9.41 -8.05 -5.47
CA MET A 190 7.99 -8.21 -5.82
C MET A 190 7.67 -7.70 -7.22
N LEU A 191 8.24 -6.55 -7.62
CA LEU A 191 8.15 -6.02 -8.98
C LEU A 191 8.78 -6.95 -10.02
N SER A 192 9.87 -7.65 -9.66
CA SER A 192 10.58 -8.54 -10.58
C SER A 192 9.94 -9.91 -10.75
N GLU A 193 9.11 -10.37 -9.83
CA GLU A 193 8.48 -11.69 -9.79
C GLU A 193 7.00 -11.67 -10.15
N GLY A 194 6.28 -10.61 -9.75
CA GLY A 194 4.84 -10.48 -9.96
C GLY A 194 4.43 -9.27 -10.78
N SER A 195 3.15 -9.16 -11.08
CA SER A 195 2.55 -7.98 -11.72
C SER A 195 2.08 -6.98 -10.68
N VAL A 196 2.05 -5.72 -11.08
CA VAL A 196 1.39 -4.64 -10.35
C VAL A 196 -0.06 -4.59 -10.82
N CYS A 197 -1.02 -4.74 -9.92
CA CYS A 197 -2.43 -4.87 -10.28
C CYS A 197 -3.33 -4.03 -9.38
N VAL A 198 -4.54 -3.81 -9.87
CA VAL A 198 -5.70 -3.39 -9.06
C VAL A 198 -6.86 -4.35 -9.32
N PRO A 199 -7.72 -4.65 -8.33
CA PRO A 199 -8.97 -5.36 -8.57
C PRO A 199 -9.90 -4.53 -9.44
N SER A 200 -10.68 -5.15 -10.33
CA SER A 200 -11.62 -4.44 -11.21
C SER A 200 -12.71 -3.67 -10.44
N HIS A 201 -13.02 -4.08 -9.22
CA HIS A 201 -14.01 -3.44 -8.36
C HIS A 201 -13.40 -2.52 -7.29
N GLY A 202 -12.18 -2.04 -7.51
CA GLY A 202 -11.47 -1.20 -6.54
C GLY A 202 -10.67 -2.01 -5.52
N MET A 203 -9.71 -1.36 -4.87
CA MET A 203 -8.89 -2.00 -3.83
C MET A 203 -9.71 -2.51 -2.65
N GLY A 204 -10.87 -1.90 -2.38
CA GLY A 204 -11.83 -2.33 -1.37
C GLY A 204 -12.38 -3.76 -1.55
N ALA A 205 -12.26 -4.35 -2.75
CA ALA A 205 -12.60 -5.75 -2.98
C ALA A 205 -11.74 -6.74 -2.17
N ILE A 206 -10.50 -6.35 -1.84
CA ILE A 206 -9.58 -7.20 -1.05
C ILE A 206 -10.11 -7.45 0.37
N PRO A 207 -10.39 -6.41 1.20
CA PRO A 207 -10.96 -6.64 2.53
C PRO A 207 -12.36 -7.27 2.48
N ILE A 208 -13.17 -6.99 1.47
CA ILE A 208 -14.49 -7.62 1.30
C ILE A 208 -14.29 -9.14 1.15
N GLN A 209 -13.41 -9.59 0.27
CA GLN A 209 -13.14 -11.02 0.07
C GLN A 209 -12.61 -11.71 1.34
N LEU A 210 -11.81 -11.03 2.16
CA LEU A 210 -11.37 -11.57 3.45
C LEU A 210 -12.54 -11.71 4.42
N ALA A 211 -13.44 -10.73 4.47
CA ALA A 211 -14.59 -10.70 5.36
C ALA A 211 -15.68 -11.70 4.98
N GLU A 212 -15.83 -12.04 3.70
CA GLU A 212 -16.80 -13.05 3.21
C GLU A 212 -16.62 -14.44 3.84
N LYS A 213 -15.44 -14.73 4.38
CA LYS A 213 -15.12 -15.98 5.06
C LYS A 213 -15.48 -15.96 6.56
N LEU A 214 -15.95 -14.82 7.07
CA LEU A 214 -16.31 -14.67 8.47
C LEU A 214 -17.80 -14.90 8.68
N PRO A 215 -18.22 -15.33 9.89
CA PRO A 215 -19.63 -15.50 10.22
C PRO A 215 -20.41 -14.18 10.09
N ALA A 216 -21.64 -14.26 9.65
CA ALA A 216 -22.54 -13.11 9.64
C ALA A 216 -22.67 -12.52 11.06
N GLY A 217 -22.58 -11.18 11.15
CA GLY A 217 -22.66 -10.47 12.43
C GLY A 217 -21.38 -10.46 13.27
N SER A 218 -20.29 -11.09 12.81
CA SER A 218 -19.00 -11.07 13.52
C SER A 218 -18.25 -9.74 13.42
N ILE A 219 -18.69 -8.81 12.58
CA ILE A 219 -18.10 -7.46 12.44
C ILE A 219 -19.11 -6.43 12.95
N ARG A 220 -18.74 -5.68 13.98
CA ARG A 220 -19.50 -4.54 14.52
C ARG A 220 -18.84 -3.25 14.05
N LEU A 221 -19.51 -2.54 13.13
CA LEU A 221 -19.10 -1.22 12.66
C LEU A 221 -19.52 -0.14 13.64
N ASN A 222 -18.92 1.07 13.49
CA ASN A 222 -19.17 2.23 14.39
C ASN A 222 -18.95 1.89 15.88
N ALA A 223 -18.03 0.97 16.16
CA ALA A 223 -17.67 0.47 17.49
C ALA A 223 -16.23 0.87 17.82
N ARG A 224 -15.99 2.17 18.02
CA ARG A 224 -14.68 2.70 18.40
C ARG A 224 -14.30 2.22 19.79
N VAL A 225 -13.13 1.64 19.92
CA VAL A 225 -12.50 1.31 21.19
C VAL A 225 -11.65 2.52 21.62
N ASP A 226 -11.96 3.08 22.79
CA ASP A 226 -11.26 4.25 23.33
C ASP A 226 -10.22 3.87 24.39
N ALA A 227 -10.42 2.77 25.12
CA ALA A 227 -9.49 2.35 26.16
C ALA A 227 -9.37 0.83 26.25
N LEU A 228 -8.19 0.40 26.72
CA LEU A 228 -7.88 -0.97 27.09
C LEU A 228 -7.34 -0.98 28.54
N HIS A 229 -8.10 -1.57 29.44
CA HIS A 229 -7.70 -1.78 30.84
C HIS A 229 -7.61 -3.27 31.14
N GLU A 230 -6.42 -3.74 31.51
CA GLU A 230 -6.17 -5.18 31.69
C GLU A 230 -6.63 -6.01 30.49
N ASN A 231 -7.74 -6.76 30.59
CA ASN A 231 -8.34 -7.58 29.55
C ASN A 231 -9.77 -7.10 29.20
N GLU A 232 -10.05 -5.81 29.36
CA GLU A 232 -11.34 -5.19 29.09
C GLU A 232 -11.17 -4.03 28.11
N LEU A 233 -12.00 -4.00 27.07
CA LEU A 233 -12.10 -2.92 26.11
C LEU A 233 -13.27 -2.02 26.48
N THR A 234 -13.05 -0.71 26.47
CA THR A 234 -14.12 0.29 26.64
C THR A 234 -14.37 0.97 25.28
N LEU A 235 -15.61 0.91 24.81
CA LEU A 235 -16.04 1.62 23.60
C LEU A 235 -16.32 3.11 23.90
N ALA A 236 -16.28 3.96 22.87
CA ALA A 236 -16.60 5.40 22.95
C ALA A 236 -17.96 5.70 23.60
N GLY A 237 -18.91 4.76 23.53
CA GLY A 237 -20.22 4.86 24.20
C GLY A 237 -20.25 4.40 25.67
N GLY A 238 -19.11 4.07 26.28
CA GLY A 238 -19.01 3.59 27.66
C GLY A 238 -19.29 2.10 27.84
N GLU A 239 -19.66 1.36 26.78
CA GLU A 239 -19.84 -0.09 26.83
C GLU A 239 -18.51 -0.79 27.07
N SER A 240 -18.47 -1.72 28.02
CA SER A 240 -17.30 -2.54 28.34
C SER A 240 -17.46 -3.96 27.79
N LEU A 241 -16.42 -4.47 27.15
CA LEU A 241 -16.37 -5.79 26.53
C LEU A 241 -15.15 -6.56 27.02
N ARG A 242 -15.33 -7.87 27.28
CA ARG A 242 -14.28 -8.78 27.71
C ARG A 242 -14.24 -10.03 26.81
N ALA A 243 -13.04 -10.57 26.63
CA ALA A 243 -12.82 -11.85 25.97
C ALA A 243 -11.58 -12.55 26.56
N ARG A 244 -11.38 -13.83 26.19
CA ARG A 244 -10.18 -14.58 26.62
C ARG A 244 -8.90 -14.01 26.00
N ALA A 245 -9.00 -13.44 24.79
CA ALA A 245 -7.91 -12.75 24.14
C ALA A 245 -8.38 -11.50 23.39
N LEU A 246 -7.54 -10.47 23.36
CA LEU A 246 -7.77 -9.21 22.67
C LEU A 246 -6.66 -8.98 21.63
N VAL A 247 -7.04 -8.78 20.37
CA VAL A 247 -6.12 -8.50 19.27
C VAL A 247 -6.30 -7.05 18.83
N ILE A 248 -5.32 -6.20 19.06
CA ILE A 248 -5.32 -4.82 18.65
C ILE A 248 -4.75 -4.74 17.22
N ALA A 249 -5.64 -4.63 16.23
CA ALA A 249 -5.34 -4.59 14.80
C ALA A 249 -5.63 -3.21 14.18
N ALA A 250 -5.64 -2.17 15.02
CA ALA A 250 -5.77 -0.79 14.63
C ALA A 250 -4.51 -0.28 13.89
N ASP A 251 -4.56 0.93 13.32
CA ASP A 251 -3.35 1.59 12.82
C ASP A 251 -2.31 1.76 13.92
N GLY A 252 -1.03 1.95 13.52
CA GLY A 252 0.07 1.93 14.47
C GLY A 252 -0.02 2.96 15.61
N LEU A 253 -0.61 4.13 15.35
CA LEU A 253 -0.80 5.18 16.37
C LEU A 253 -1.89 4.78 17.37
N SER A 254 -3.06 4.40 16.86
CA SER A 254 -4.18 3.95 17.68
C SER A 254 -3.81 2.69 18.50
N ALA A 255 -3.08 1.75 17.88
CA ALA A 255 -2.61 0.56 18.58
C ALA A 255 -1.64 0.92 19.72
N ALA A 256 -0.65 1.77 19.45
CA ALA A 256 0.32 2.22 20.46
C ALA A 256 -0.37 2.92 21.64
N HIS A 257 -1.33 3.81 21.36
CA HIS A 257 -2.13 4.47 22.37
C HIS A 257 -2.88 3.47 23.28
N LEU A 258 -3.56 2.49 22.69
CA LEU A 258 -4.33 1.49 23.41
C LEU A 258 -3.48 0.59 24.31
N VAL A 259 -2.27 0.22 23.87
CA VAL A 259 -1.40 -0.71 24.61
C VAL A 259 -0.32 -0.01 25.45
N GLY A 260 -0.21 1.32 25.38
CA GLY A 260 0.79 2.09 26.10
C GLY A 260 2.21 1.95 25.53
N GLU A 261 2.35 1.71 24.22
CA GLU A 261 3.64 1.70 23.53
C GLU A 261 3.98 3.08 22.94
N VAL A 262 5.23 3.24 22.51
CA VAL A 262 5.68 4.43 21.78
C VAL A 262 5.03 4.48 20.41
N GLU A 263 4.43 5.61 20.07
CA GLU A 263 3.78 5.82 18.79
C GLU A 263 4.80 5.72 17.63
N PRO A 264 4.55 4.87 16.63
CA PRO A 264 5.42 4.79 15.48
C PRO A 264 5.26 6.02 14.59
N ALA A 265 6.38 6.56 14.10
CA ALA A 265 6.33 7.60 13.08
C ALA A 265 5.65 7.06 11.80
N SER A 266 4.88 7.92 11.14
CA SER A 266 4.14 7.57 9.92
C SER A 266 4.46 8.53 8.77
N ARG A 267 4.21 8.06 7.55
CA ARG A 267 4.28 8.83 6.32
C ARG A 267 2.88 9.24 5.88
N SER A 268 2.79 10.40 5.28
CA SER A 268 1.55 10.94 4.74
C SER A 268 1.58 11.02 3.21
N VAL A 269 0.41 11.04 2.60
CA VAL A 269 0.23 11.21 1.16
C VAL A 269 -1.05 11.97 0.87
N THR A 270 -1.06 12.73 -0.22
CA THR A 270 -2.27 13.33 -0.76
C THR A 270 -2.53 12.76 -2.16
N CYS A 271 -3.73 12.29 -2.40
CA CYS A 271 -4.15 11.76 -3.69
C CYS A 271 -5.28 12.62 -4.25
N PHE A 272 -5.18 12.99 -5.54
CA PHE A 272 -6.21 13.71 -6.27
C PHE A 272 -6.77 12.84 -7.38
N TYR A 273 -8.08 12.80 -7.50
CA TYR A 273 -8.78 12.12 -8.58
C TYR A 273 -9.44 13.13 -9.52
N TYR A 274 -9.11 13.02 -10.81
CA TYR A 274 -9.71 13.85 -11.85
C TYR A 274 -10.45 13.00 -12.87
N SER A 275 -11.61 13.51 -13.31
CA SER A 275 -12.30 13.01 -14.50
C SER A 275 -11.77 13.72 -15.74
N ALA A 276 -11.56 12.98 -16.81
CA ALA A 276 -11.20 13.51 -18.13
C ALA A 276 -12.05 12.87 -19.24
N GLN A 277 -12.26 13.60 -20.34
CA GLN A 277 -12.92 13.07 -21.55
C GLN A 277 -11.94 12.23 -22.39
N GLU A 278 -10.69 12.66 -22.42
CA GLU A 278 -9.61 11.98 -23.12
C GLU A 278 -8.46 11.68 -22.17
N PRO A 279 -7.84 10.48 -22.27
CA PRO A 279 -6.69 10.16 -21.44
C PRO A 279 -5.46 10.91 -21.95
N PRO A 280 -4.66 11.56 -21.08
CA PRO A 280 -3.41 12.21 -21.48
C PRO A 280 -2.37 11.20 -22.01
N VAL A 281 -2.48 9.94 -21.56
CA VAL A 281 -1.69 8.80 -21.99
C VAL A 281 -2.62 7.60 -22.14
N PRO A 282 -2.81 7.05 -23.36
CA PRO A 282 -3.74 5.94 -23.60
C PRO A 282 -3.06 4.57 -23.33
N LEU A 283 -2.33 4.46 -22.23
CA LEU A 283 -1.60 3.24 -21.84
C LEU A 283 -1.89 2.89 -20.37
N PRO A 284 -1.97 1.60 -20.04
CA PRO A 284 -2.16 1.13 -18.66
C PRO A 284 -0.84 1.16 -17.89
N ILE A 285 -0.24 2.35 -17.71
CA ILE A 285 1.13 2.50 -17.21
C ILE A 285 1.22 3.57 -16.12
N LEU A 286 2.18 3.42 -15.22
CA LEU A 286 2.53 4.44 -14.23
C LEU A 286 3.40 5.53 -14.87
N ILE A 287 3.08 6.79 -14.61
CA ILE A 287 3.82 7.95 -15.07
C ILE A 287 4.53 8.62 -13.87
N LEU A 288 5.83 8.78 -13.99
CA LEU A 288 6.73 9.27 -12.96
C LEU A 288 7.18 10.72 -13.26
N ASN A 289 7.40 11.50 -12.21
CA ASN A 289 8.02 12.82 -12.31
C ASN A 289 9.54 12.71 -12.21
N GLY A 290 10.20 12.49 -13.33
CA GLY A 290 11.66 12.33 -13.41
C GLY A 290 12.44 13.64 -13.22
N ASP A 291 11.87 14.80 -13.52
CA ASP A 291 12.47 16.10 -13.24
C ASP A 291 12.37 16.48 -11.76
N GLY A 292 11.35 15.96 -11.07
CA GLY A 292 11.08 16.28 -9.67
C GLY A 292 10.61 17.71 -9.44
N ALA A 293 10.21 18.42 -10.48
CA ALA A 293 9.62 19.75 -10.38
C ALA A 293 8.11 19.67 -10.13
N GLY A 294 7.57 20.62 -9.37
CA GLY A 294 6.14 20.67 -9.03
C GLY A 294 5.71 19.64 -7.97
N PRO A 295 4.41 19.61 -7.62
CA PRO A 295 3.92 18.81 -6.52
C PRO A 295 3.72 17.32 -6.86
N VAL A 296 3.52 16.97 -8.13
CA VAL A 296 3.20 15.60 -8.55
C VAL A 296 4.42 14.71 -8.47
N ASN A 297 4.32 13.60 -7.72
CA ASN A 297 5.35 12.55 -7.69
C ASN A 297 5.14 11.54 -8.82
N ASN A 298 3.91 11.06 -8.96
CA ASN A 298 3.50 10.14 -10.01
C ASN A 298 2.00 10.25 -10.26
N PHE A 299 1.55 9.76 -11.40
CA PHE A 299 0.13 9.61 -11.69
C PHE A 299 -0.10 8.43 -12.65
N CYS A 300 -1.35 8.03 -12.79
CA CYS A 300 -1.80 7.10 -13.82
C CYS A 300 -3.22 7.41 -14.25
N VAL A 301 -3.60 6.94 -15.44
CA VAL A 301 -5.00 6.88 -15.87
C VAL A 301 -5.53 5.52 -15.44
N ILE A 302 -6.06 5.44 -14.21
CA ILE A 302 -6.43 4.16 -13.60
C ILE A 302 -7.50 3.41 -14.41
N SER A 303 -8.37 4.12 -15.10
CA SER A 303 -9.35 3.53 -16.02
C SER A 303 -8.75 2.94 -17.31
N GLN A 304 -7.47 3.20 -17.63
CA GLN A 304 -6.73 2.48 -18.68
C GLN A 304 -6.24 1.12 -18.19
N ILE A 305 -6.05 0.97 -16.88
CA ILE A 305 -5.67 -0.30 -16.24
C ILE A 305 -6.93 -1.14 -16.00
N ALA A 306 -7.94 -0.55 -15.36
CA ALA A 306 -9.22 -1.16 -15.06
C ALA A 306 -10.36 -0.26 -15.55
N PRO A 307 -10.97 -0.55 -16.71
CA PRO A 307 -12.03 0.29 -17.30
C PRO A 307 -13.23 0.53 -16.36
N SER A 308 -13.52 -0.42 -15.47
CA SER A 308 -14.56 -0.33 -14.46
C SER A 308 -14.41 0.80 -13.43
N TYR A 309 -13.23 1.42 -13.34
CA TYR A 309 -12.99 2.56 -12.45
C TYR A 309 -13.66 3.87 -12.93
N ALA A 310 -14.12 3.93 -14.16
CA ALA A 310 -14.80 5.11 -14.70
C ALA A 310 -16.08 4.75 -15.48
N PRO A 311 -17.07 5.61 -15.51
CA PRO A 311 -18.21 5.46 -16.41
C PRO A 311 -17.78 5.43 -17.87
N GLN A 312 -18.59 4.80 -18.71
CA GLN A 312 -18.35 4.75 -20.16
C GLN A 312 -18.15 6.15 -20.76
N GLY A 313 -17.12 6.30 -21.61
CA GLY A 313 -16.76 7.56 -22.24
C GLY A 313 -16.05 8.57 -21.32
N LYS A 314 -15.65 8.15 -20.13
CA LYS A 314 -14.86 8.95 -19.19
C LYS A 314 -13.58 8.22 -18.76
N HIS A 315 -12.61 9.02 -18.33
CA HIS A 315 -11.35 8.50 -17.78
C HIS A 315 -11.14 8.99 -16.35
N LEU A 316 -10.58 8.13 -15.52
CA LEU A 316 -10.19 8.46 -14.15
C LEU A 316 -8.69 8.58 -14.06
N ILE A 317 -8.21 9.73 -13.61
CA ILE A 317 -6.80 10.02 -13.41
C ILE A 317 -6.55 10.09 -11.92
N SER A 318 -5.60 9.30 -11.43
CA SER A 318 -5.11 9.30 -10.04
C SER A 318 -3.75 10.00 -9.99
N VAL A 319 -3.64 11.06 -9.20
CA VAL A 319 -2.41 11.86 -9.04
C VAL A 319 -1.93 11.78 -7.59
N THR A 320 -0.66 11.44 -7.40
CA THR A 320 -0.03 11.29 -6.08
C THR A 320 0.89 12.46 -5.79
N VAL A 321 0.69 13.09 -4.62
CA VAL A 321 1.56 14.11 -4.03
C VAL A 321 2.09 13.57 -2.69
N LEU A 322 3.41 13.56 -2.53
CA LEU A 322 4.03 13.06 -1.29
C LEU A 322 3.80 14.03 -0.13
N GLY A 323 3.46 13.47 1.02
CA GLY A 323 3.16 14.22 2.23
C GLY A 323 1.80 14.92 2.21
N THR A 324 1.54 15.66 3.29
CA THR A 324 0.42 16.58 3.40
C THR A 324 0.95 18.01 3.27
N GLN A 325 0.47 18.71 2.26
CA GLN A 325 0.87 20.10 2.01
C GLN A 325 0.04 21.07 2.85
N ALA A 326 0.64 22.19 3.28
CA ALA A 326 -0.08 23.26 4.00
C ALA A 326 -1.10 24.04 3.12
N LEU A 327 -1.08 23.77 1.81
CA LEU A 327 -2.01 24.36 0.84
C LEU A 327 -3.41 23.78 0.96
N THR A 328 -4.45 24.56 0.65
CA THR A 328 -5.80 24.04 0.46
C THR A 328 -5.88 23.11 -0.75
N ASP A 329 -6.92 22.28 -0.85
CA ASP A 329 -7.11 21.39 -2.01
C ASP A 329 -7.26 22.17 -3.31
N VAL A 330 -7.90 23.34 -3.27
CA VAL A 330 -8.03 24.23 -4.43
C VAL A 330 -6.67 24.75 -4.89
N GLN A 331 -5.85 25.23 -3.97
CA GLN A 331 -4.50 25.73 -4.28
C GLN A 331 -3.60 24.62 -4.83
N LEU A 332 -3.56 23.47 -4.13
CA LEU A 332 -2.74 22.34 -4.55
C LEU A 332 -3.22 21.75 -5.89
N GLY A 333 -4.54 21.65 -6.08
CA GLY A 333 -5.15 21.28 -7.35
C GLY A 333 -4.77 22.22 -8.50
N GLY A 334 -4.72 23.53 -8.23
CA GLY A 334 -4.25 24.53 -9.18
C GLY A 334 -2.80 24.29 -9.63
N PHE A 335 -1.89 24.01 -8.68
CA PHE A 335 -0.49 23.68 -8.99
C PHE A 335 -0.36 22.35 -9.76
N ILE A 336 -1.16 21.33 -9.41
CA ILE A 336 -1.20 20.07 -10.14
C ILE A 336 -1.63 20.33 -11.60
N ILE A 337 -2.72 21.03 -11.83
CA ILE A 337 -3.21 21.33 -13.19
C ILE A 337 -2.19 22.16 -13.97
N ALA A 338 -1.54 23.13 -13.34
CA ALA A 338 -0.48 23.92 -13.98
C ALA A 338 0.70 23.02 -14.45
N GLN A 339 1.13 22.09 -13.61
CA GLN A 339 2.16 21.09 -13.97
C GLN A 339 1.69 20.19 -15.10
N MET A 340 0.46 19.68 -15.04
CA MET A 340 -0.10 18.80 -16.07
C MET A 340 -0.32 19.53 -17.40
N LYS A 341 -0.65 20.82 -17.39
CA LYS A 341 -0.69 21.66 -18.60
C LYS A 341 0.70 21.81 -19.24
N ASN A 342 1.74 21.93 -18.43
CA ASN A 342 3.12 21.95 -18.94
C ASN A 342 3.49 20.61 -19.63
N TRP A 343 2.98 19.48 -19.14
CA TRP A 343 3.27 18.16 -19.71
C TRP A 343 2.38 17.78 -20.89
N PHE A 344 1.07 18.10 -20.84
CA PHE A 344 0.05 17.60 -21.78
C PHE A 344 -0.73 18.71 -22.49
N GLY A 345 -0.37 19.99 -22.29
CA GLY A 345 -1.01 21.10 -22.94
C GLY A 345 -2.50 21.22 -22.62
N LYS A 346 -3.31 21.46 -23.65
CA LYS A 346 -4.75 21.72 -23.53
C LYS A 346 -5.56 20.54 -22.95
N VAL A 347 -5.10 19.29 -23.11
CA VAL A 347 -5.81 18.10 -22.59
C VAL A 347 -6.00 18.19 -21.07
N ALA A 348 -4.96 18.64 -20.35
CA ALA A 348 -5.05 18.80 -18.90
C ALA A 348 -5.97 19.95 -18.44
N SER A 349 -6.32 20.88 -19.34
CA SER A 349 -7.23 21.99 -19.00
C SER A 349 -8.68 21.57 -18.82
N SER A 350 -9.07 20.41 -19.37
CA SER A 350 -10.42 19.87 -19.31
C SER A 350 -10.67 18.96 -18.12
N TRP A 351 -9.63 18.66 -17.32
CA TRP A 351 -9.76 17.77 -16.17
C TRP A 351 -10.62 18.39 -15.09
N GLN A 352 -11.54 17.59 -14.54
CA GLN A 352 -12.44 18.01 -13.47
C GLN A 352 -12.07 17.28 -12.19
N LEU A 353 -11.78 18.02 -11.12
CA LEU A 353 -11.51 17.43 -9.81
C LEU A 353 -12.78 16.74 -9.29
N LEU A 354 -12.66 15.43 -9.00
CA LEU A 354 -13.73 14.66 -8.38
C LEU A 354 -13.59 14.67 -6.86
N ARG A 355 -12.39 14.36 -6.36
CA ARG A 355 -12.10 14.27 -4.92
C ARG A 355 -10.60 14.31 -4.66
N SER A 356 -10.23 14.78 -3.47
CA SER A 356 -8.90 14.63 -2.88
C SER A 356 -8.98 13.82 -1.60
N TYR A 357 -7.92 13.05 -1.32
CA TYR A 357 -7.74 12.33 -0.08
C TYR A 357 -6.42 12.75 0.56
N ARG A 358 -6.49 13.34 1.75
CA ARG A 358 -5.32 13.67 2.58
C ARG A 358 -5.18 12.60 3.65
N ILE A 359 -4.17 11.77 3.54
CA ILE A 359 -3.96 10.63 4.42
C ILE A 359 -2.74 10.92 5.29
N ALA A 360 -2.99 11.35 6.52
CA ALA A 360 -1.93 11.74 7.46
C ALA A 360 -1.07 10.53 7.87
N HIS A 361 -1.70 9.36 8.04
CA HIS A 361 -1.05 8.12 8.47
C HIS A 361 -1.21 7.03 7.40
N ALA A 362 -0.62 7.26 6.22
CA ALA A 362 -0.77 6.38 5.07
C ALA A 362 -0.02 5.05 5.25
N GLN A 363 1.18 5.10 5.83
CA GLN A 363 1.95 3.92 6.18
C GLN A 363 2.97 4.22 7.30
N PRO A 364 3.43 3.20 8.06
CA PRO A 364 4.49 3.38 9.04
C PRO A 364 5.79 3.83 8.36
N GLN A 365 6.50 4.75 9.01
CA GLN A 365 7.82 5.16 8.56
C GLN A 365 8.84 4.05 8.87
N GLN A 366 9.49 3.52 7.85
CA GLN A 366 10.50 2.48 8.00
C GLN A 366 11.88 2.99 7.56
N LEU A 367 12.53 3.71 8.45
CA LEU A 367 13.94 4.08 8.32
C LEU A 367 14.84 2.87 8.65
N PRO A 368 16.15 2.92 8.32
CA PRO A 368 17.10 1.90 8.77
C PRO A 368 16.99 1.67 10.28
N GLY A 369 16.98 0.38 10.67
CA GLY A 369 16.76 -0.06 12.06
C GLY A 369 15.27 -0.20 12.45
N ALA A 370 14.32 0.39 11.74
CA ALA A 370 12.90 0.23 12.07
C ALA A 370 12.38 -1.21 11.87
N LEU A 371 13.07 -1.99 11.05
CA LEU A 371 12.81 -3.41 10.78
C LEU A 371 13.77 -4.34 11.58
N GLU A 372 14.14 -3.93 12.79
CA GLU A 372 14.92 -4.75 13.72
C GLU A 372 14.17 -4.94 15.04
N PRO A 373 13.74 -6.16 15.36
CA PRO A 373 13.76 -7.35 14.48
C PRO A 373 12.81 -7.18 13.27
N PRO A 374 13.04 -7.90 12.15
CA PRO A 374 12.19 -7.80 10.95
C PRO A 374 10.71 -8.06 11.22
N GLN A 375 10.45 -8.89 12.21
CA GLN A 375 9.10 -9.20 12.70
C GLN A 375 9.04 -8.87 14.19
N ARG A 376 8.36 -7.78 14.55
CA ARG A 376 8.17 -7.39 15.94
C ARG A 376 7.30 -8.39 16.70
N PRO A 377 7.47 -8.52 18.04
CA PRO A 377 6.61 -9.35 18.86
C PRO A 377 5.14 -9.02 18.67
N ILE A 378 4.31 -10.04 18.54
CA ILE A 378 2.85 -9.91 18.42
C ILE A 378 2.19 -9.89 19.81
N ARG A 379 2.65 -10.75 20.73
CA ARG A 379 2.17 -10.82 22.11
C ARG A 379 2.82 -9.72 22.93
N ILE A 380 2.00 -8.82 23.47
CA ILE A 380 2.47 -7.71 24.32
C ILE A 380 2.49 -8.13 25.78
N ARG A 381 1.43 -8.79 26.23
CA ARG A 381 1.27 -9.41 27.56
C ARG A 381 0.25 -10.55 27.47
N PRO A 382 0.11 -11.38 28.53
CA PRO A 382 -0.88 -12.47 28.50
C PRO A 382 -2.27 -11.97 28.10
N GLY A 383 -2.87 -12.59 27.08
CA GLY A 383 -4.19 -12.26 26.56
C GLY A 383 -4.25 -11.03 25.64
N ILE A 384 -3.15 -10.25 25.46
CA ILE A 384 -3.13 -9.03 24.64
C ILE A 384 -2.12 -9.17 23.50
N TYR A 385 -2.59 -8.97 22.27
CA TYR A 385 -1.82 -9.12 21.04
C TYR A 385 -1.98 -7.87 20.17
N VAL A 386 -0.94 -7.52 19.40
CA VAL A 386 -0.96 -6.39 18.46
C VAL A 386 -0.54 -6.89 17.08
N CYS A 387 -1.29 -6.54 16.05
CA CYS A 387 -0.92 -6.80 14.65
C CYS A 387 -1.18 -5.58 13.77
N GLY A 388 -0.55 -5.56 12.61
CA GLY A 388 -0.59 -4.45 11.66
C GLY A 388 0.70 -4.42 10.84
N ASP A 389 0.73 -3.63 9.78
CA ASP A 389 1.92 -3.42 8.94
C ASP A 389 3.10 -2.82 9.73
N HIS A 390 2.83 -2.10 10.81
CA HIS A 390 3.84 -1.57 11.75
C HIS A 390 4.53 -2.66 12.60
N ARG A 391 4.00 -3.90 12.64
CA ARG A 391 4.62 -5.07 13.32
C ARG A 391 5.41 -5.97 12.37
N ALA A 392 5.33 -5.71 11.05
CA ALA A 392 6.05 -6.43 10.02
C ALA A 392 6.71 -5.42 9.06
N ASN A 393 6.13 -5.23 7.88
CA ASN A 393 6.60 -4.22 6.94
C ASN A 393 5.41 -3.42 6.35
N ALA A 394 5.70 -2.19 5.91
CA ALA A 394 4.73 -1.24 5.37
C ALA A 394 4.21 -1.67 3.99
N SER A 395 3.39 -2.73 3.97
CA SER A 395 2.77 -3.25 2.75
C SER A 395 1.48 -4.01 3.07
N ILE A 396 0.67 -4.26 2.04
CA ILE A 396 -0.47 -5.19 2.11
C ILE A 396 0.00 -6.55 2.62
N ASN A 397 1.13 -7.06 2.11
CA ASN A 397 1.68 -8.34 2.56
C ASN A 397 2.06 -8.32 4.04
N GLY A 398 2.71 -7.26 4.51
CA GLY A 398 3.10 -7.12 5.91
C GLY A 398 1.90 -7.08 6.86
N ALA A 399 0.83 -6.39 6.46
CA ALA A 399 -0.43 -6.38 7.22
C ALA A 399 -1.03 -7.79 7.33
N LEU A 400 -1.12 -8.53 6.22
CA LEU A 400 -1.64 -9.89 6.17
C LEU A 400 -0.78 -10.86 7.01
N VAL A 401 0.54 -10.85 6.83
CA VAL A 401 1.51 -11.65 7.61
C VAL A 401 1.34 -11.39 9.10
N SER A 402 1.26 -10.12 9.49
CA SER A 402 1.11 -9.76 10.90
C SER A 402 -0.19 -10.28 11.51
N GLY A 403 -1.29 -10.21 10.76
CA GLY A 403 -2.58 -10.78 11.16
C GLY A 403 -2.53 -12.30 11.33
N THR A 404 -1.88 -13.01 10.40
CA THR A 404 -1.65 -14.46 10.46
C THR A 404 -0.88 -14.86 11.71
N ARG A 405 0.23 -14.17 11.99
CA ARG A 405 1.05 -14.42 13.19
C ARG A 405 0.27 -14.16 14.48
N ALA A 406 -0.59 -13.14 14.49
CA ALA A 406 -1.44 -12.87 15.65
C ALA A 406 -2.43 -14.03 15.88
N ALA A 407 -3.05 -14.53 14.83
CA ALA A 407 -3.96 -15.67 14.94
C ALA A 407 -3.26 -16.93 15.46
N GLU A 408 -2.06 -17.22 15.00
CA GLU A 408 -1.25 -18.36 15.47
C GLU A 408 -0.89 -18.23 16.95
N ALA A 409 -0.43 -17.04 17.38
CA ALA A 409 -0.09 -16.77 18.77
C ALA A 409 -1.32 -16.90 19.71
N VAL A 410 -2.44 -16.31 19.34
CA VAL A 410 -3.69 -16.41 20.07
C VAL A 410 -4.16 -17.87 20.18
N TYR A 411 -4.19 -18.59 19.05
CA TYR A 411 -4.65 -19.97 19.02
C TYR A 411 -3.77 -20.87 19.90
N SER A 412 -2.44 -20.71 19.83
CA SER A 412 -1.50 -21.46 20.68
C SER A 412 -1.74 -21.20 22.17
N ASP A 413 -2.04 -19.97 22.56
CA ASP A 413 -2.28 -19.62 23.97
C ASP A 413 -3.67 -20.07 24.48
N LEU A 414 -4.70 -20.08 23.61
CA LEU A 414 -6.04 -20.55 23.97
C LEU A 414 -6.15 -22.09 24.08
N SER A 415 -5.23 -22.81 23.41
CA SER A 415 -5.18 -24.28 23.38
C SER A 415 -4.39 -24.90 24.52
N ARG A 416 -3.76 -24.09 25.36
CA ARG A 416 -3.05 -24.48 26.60
C ARG A 416 -4.00 -24.43 27.80
#